data_4e3f955557e7504e483b50c1b8449ad0
#
_entry.id   4e3f955557e7504e483b50c1b8449ad0
#
_cell.length_a   1.000
_cell.length_b   1.000
_cell.length_c   1.000
_cell.angle_alpha   90.00
_cell.angle_beta   90.00
_cell.angle_gamma   90.00
#
_symmetry.space_group_name_H-M   'P 1'
#
loop_
_entity.id
_entity.type
_entity.pdbx_description
1 polymer ?
#
loop_
_entity_poly.entity_id
_entity_poly.type
_entity_poly.pdbx_seq_one_letter_code
_entity_poly.pdbx_strand_id
1 'polypeptide(L)'
;MTAGMNGARGLMRRWLTPAMLVSFVAFGTMPLWIEAVGLYQYLGVEMMVWVIFALAVNLLLGYTGLPSFGHGAFLGIGAYAFGITQFELAANLWLALAGAVVVTAVLGGLVAAVISHRRGIYFALMTIAIAQIFFFVASKWTDVTGGEDGLLNIARLPADFAVVSFSLQSNEALYYFCFAAYVLLVLFLWRLVHTPFGRVIQAIKQNDQRVAFLGYNVFLYKWVVFTLSCAISGLAGGLFAMAQEGAYIQIMSLQWSGIAILMVLIGGGFVSFWGPVVGVLLYFVARDVLGAYTETWLLWFGLMFVILVMFKPDGLAGIWQDLMRRLDGRAATATGRTGLLAVFWR
;
A
#
# COMPACT_ATOMS: atom_id res chain seq x y z
N MET A 1 -18.35 39.03 -4.36
CA MET A 1 -17.89 37.89 -5.19
C MET A 1 -16.57 37.27 -4.73
N THR A 2 -15.76 37.92 -3.90
CA THR A 2 -14.44 37.43 -3.43
C THR A 2 -14.47 36.42 -2.27
N ALA A 3 -15.51 36.40 -1.46
CA ALA A 3 -15.64 35.47 -0.33
C ALA A 3 -15.86 34.00 -0.72
N GLY A 4 -16.53 33.74 -1.84
CA GLY A 4 -16.76 32.39 -2.35
C GLY A 4 -15.50 31.71 -2.94
N MET A 5 -14.63 32.49 -3.55
CA MET A 5 -13.37 31.97 -4.13
C MET A 5 -12.34 31.56 -3.07
N ASN A 6 -12.31 32.23 -1.92
CA ASN A 6 -11.44 31.88 -0.79
C ASN A 6 -11.91 30.61 -0.07
N GLY A 7 -13.23 30.39 0.01
CA GLY A 7 -13.81 29.15 0.54
C GLY A 7 -13.49 27.93 -0.33
N ALA A 8 -13.63 28.04 -1.65
CA ALA A 8 -13.33 26.96 -2.59
C ALA A 8 -11.83 26.63 -2.63
N ARG A 9 -10.95 27.66 -2.60
CA ARG A 9 -9.48 27.46 -2.51
C ARG A 9 -9.09 26.83 -1.17
N GLY A 10 -9.74 27.17 -0.06
CA GLY A 10 -9.53 26.56 1.25
C GLY A 10 -9.98 25.10 1.31
N LEU A 11 -11.09 24.76 0.64
CA LEU A 11 -11.57 23.38 0.50
C LEU A 11 -10.63 22.56 -0.39
N MET A 12 -10.27 23.05 -1.57
CA MET A 12 -9.35 22.35 -2.49
C MET A 12 -7.99 22.11 -1.83
N ARG A 13 -7.46 23.06 -1.06
CA ARG A 13 -6.19 22.90 -0.33
C ARG A 13 -6.26 21.88 0.81
N ARG A 14 -7.44 21.57 1.32
CA ARG A 14 -7.69 20.48 2.28
C ARG A 14 -7.80 19.10 1.60
N TRP A 15 -8.15 19.03 0.33
CA TRP A 15 -8.41 17.81 -0.41
C TRP A 15 -7.25 17.37 -1.30
N LEU A 16 -6.52 18.32 -1.89
CA LEU A 16 -5.40 18.05 -2.80
C LEU A 16 -4.16 18.77 -2.29
N THR A 17 -3.22 18.01 -1.74
CA THR A 17 -1.90 18.53 -1.38
C THR A 17 -1.01 18.58 -2.61
N PRO A 18 -0.01 19.49 -2.65
CA PRO A 18 0.94 19.53 -3.77
C PRO A 18 1.63 18.19 -4.02
N ALA A 19 1.93 17.44 -2.95
CA ALA A 19 2.52 16.11 -3.05
C ALA A 19 1.59 15.09 -3.75
N MET A 20 0.25 15.18 -3.54
CA MET A 20 -0.72 14.39 -4.30
C MET A 20 -0.68 14.71 -5.79
N LEU A 21 -0.69 15.98 -6.13
CA LEU A 21 -0.64 16.40 -7.54
C LEU A 21 0.65 15.93 -8.21
N VAL A 22 1.80 16.10 -7.54
CA VAL A 22 3.09 15.59 -8.05
C VAL A 22 3.06 14.09 -8.24
N SER A 23 2.55 13.34 -7.27
CA SER A 23 2.42 11.88 -7.35
C SER A 23 1.48 11.46 -8.50
N PHE A 24 0.30 12.10 -8.63
CA PHE A 24 -0.65 11.76 -9.69
C PHE A 24 -0.12 12.12 -11.09
N VAL A 25 0.59 13.24 -11.22
CA VAL A 25 1.22 13.61 -12.49
C VAL A 25 2.38 12.66 -12.81
N ALA A 26 3.26 12.37 -11.84
CA ALA A 26 4.40 11.49 -12.05
C ALA A 26 3.96 10.09 -12.49
N PHE A 27 2.99 9.50 -11.79
CA PHE A 27 2.47 8.18 -12.16
C PHE A 27 1.55 8.25 -13.39
N GLY A 28 0.72 9.28 -13.56
CA GLY A 28 -0.16 9.41 -14.73
C GLY A 28 0.60 9.56 -16.05
N THR A 29 1.80 10.13 -16.01
CA THR A 29 2.68 10.29 -17.18
C THR A 29 3.69 9.14 -17.33
N MET A 30 3.77 8.22 -16.37
CA MET A 30 4.76 7.14 -16.35
C MET A 30 4.80 6.29 -17.63
N PRO A 31 3.68 5.87 -18.23
CA PRO A 31 3.70 5.10 -19.48
C PRO A 31 4.40 5.82 -20.64
N LEU A 32 4.44 7.18 -20.64
CA LEU A 32 5.02 7.97 -21.71
C LEU A 32 6.56 8.01 -21.69
N TRP A 33 7.16 7.86 -20.51
CA TRP A 33 8.60 8.00 -20.34
C TRP A 33 9.30 6.74 -19.81
N ILE A 34 8.56 5.73 -19.34
CA ILE A 34 9.14 4.52 -18.75
C ILE A 34 10.01 3.76 -19.77
N GLU A 35 9.56 3.68 -21.02
CA GLU A 35 10.33 3.05 -22.11
C GLU A 35 11.55 3.89 -22.52
N ALA A 36 11.45 5.20 -22.46
CA ALA A 36 12.59 6.10 -22.74
C ALA A 36 13.73 5.95 -21.73
N VAL A 37 13.42 5.50 -20.51
CA VAL A 37 14.40 5.19 -19.47
C VAL A 37 14.95 3.75 -19.60
N GLY A 38 14.44 2.96 -20.56
CA GLY A 38 14.87 1.58 -20.78
C GLY A 38 14.15 0.55 -19.92
N LEU A 39 13.04 0.92 -19.31
CA LEU A 39 12.21 0.04 -18.50
C LEU A 39 10.97 -0.38 -19.30
N TYR A 40 10.40 -1.54 -18.98
CA TYR A 40 9.22 -2.07 -19.68
C TYR A 40 7.90 -1.61 -19.04
N GLN A 41 6.86 -1.40 -19.84
CA GLN A 41 5.57 -0.85 -19.38
C GLN A 41 4.92 -1.66 -18.26
N TYR A 42 5.04 -2.99 -18.30
CA TYR A 42 4.48 -3.87 -17.27
C TYR A 42 5.04 -3.59 -15.86
N LEU A 43 6.29 -3.11 -15.77
CA LEU A 43 6.89 -2.68 -14.49
C LEU A 43 6.05 -1.60 -13.81
N GLY A 44 5.48 -0.68 -14.60
CA GLY A 44 4.60 0.35 -14.07
C GLY A 44 3.33 -0.23 -13.43
N VAL A 45 2.74 -1.28 -14.03
CA VAL A 45 1.58 -1.98 -13.45
C VAL A 45 1.97 -2.64 -12.13
N GLU A 46 3.08 -3.35 -12.12
CA GLU A 46 3.60 -4.02 -10.91
C GLU A 46 3.86 -3.00 -9.79
N MET A 47 4.53 -1.89 -10.09
CA MET A 47 4.75 -0.80 -9.13
C MET A 47 3.44 -0.27 -8.53
N MET A 48 2.40 -0.08 -9.34
CA MET A 48 1.10 0.40 -8.86
C MET A 48 0.45 -0.56 -7.87
N VAL A 49 0.44 -1.83 -8.18
CA VAL A 49 -0.11 -2.87 -7.29
C VAL A 49 0.63 -2.88 -5.96
N TRP A 50 1.97 -2.82 -6.01
CA TRP A 50 2.79 -2.80 -4.79
C TRP A 50 2.65 -1.51 -4.00
N VAL A 51 2.43 -0.36 -4.64
CA VAL A 51 2.12 0.91 -3.94
C VAL A 51 0.79 0.80 -3.19
N ILE A 52 -0.25 0.24 -3.81
CA ILE A 52 -1.54 0.01 -3.16
C ILE A 52 -1.36 -0.90 -1.93
N PHE A 53 -0.60 -1.99 -2.09
CA PHE A 53 -0.32 -2.92 -1.00
C PHE A 53 0.54 -2.28 0.12
N ALA A 54 1.58 -1.55 -0.23
CA ALA A 54 2.42 -0.85 0.75
C ALA A 54 1.65 0.22 1.54
N LEU A 55 0.71 0.91 0.91
CA LEU A 55 -0.19 1.85 1.59
C LEU A 55 -1.13 1.13 2.57
N ALA A 56 -1.61 -0.08 2.24
CA ALA A 56 -2.37 -0.92 3.17
C ALA A 56 -1.53 -1.30 4.41
N VAL A 57 -0.30 -1.78 4.18
CA VAL A 57 0.64 -2.11 5.27
C VAL A 57 0.98 -0.88 6.10
N ASN A 58 1.15 0.28 5.47
CA ASN A 58 1.46 1.54 6.16
C ASN A 58 0.31 2.02 7.06
N LEU A 59 -0.93 1.73 6.73
CA LEU A 59 -2.07 2.06 7.58
C LEU A 59 -1.94 1.39 8.96
N LEU A 60 -1.43 0.16 9.01
CA LEU A 60 -1.15 -0.54 10.26
C LEU A 60 0.18 -0.14 10.88
N LEU A 61 1.27 -0.25 10.13
CA LEU A 61 2.61 -0.03 10.64
C LEU A 61 2.86 1.45 10.92
N GLY A 62 2.59 2.30 9.93
CA GLY A 62 2.88 3.72 9.98
C GLY A 62 1.93 4.50 10.88
N TYR A 63 0.62 4.27 10.76
CA TYR A 63 -0.39 5.05 11.49
C TYR A 63 -0.83 4.46 12.82
N THR A 64 -0.84 3.13 12.94
CA THR A 64 -1.32 2.46 14.17
C THR A 64 -0.19 1.86 15.01
N GLY A 65 1.02 1.73 14.45
CA GLY A 65 2.17 1.15 15.13
C GLY A 65 2.06 -0.38 15.34
N LEU A 66 1.30 -1.06 14.49
CA LEU A 66 1.09 -2.51 14.54
C LEU A 66 1.88 -3.18 13.41
N PRO A 67 3.08 -3.76 13.69
CA PRO A 67 3.85 -4.46 12.68
C PRO A 67 3.18 -5.79 12.33
N SER A 68 2.71 -5.92 11.09
CA SER A 68 2.11 -7.17 10.61
C SER A 68 2.97 -7.81 9.52
N PHE A 69 3.58 -8.94 9.85
CA PHE A 69 4.36 -9.75 8.91
C PHE A 69 3.51 -10.79 8.16
N GLY A 70 2.19 -10.72 8.30
CA GLY A 70 1.26 -11.64 7.64
C GLY A 70 0.49 -11.03 6.46
N HIS A 71 0.77 -9.78 6.07
CA HIS A 71 -0.03 -9.09 5.05
C HIS A 71 0.10 -9.67 3.65
N GLY A 72 1.21 -10.35 3.33
CA GLY A 72 1.34 -11.12 2.09
C GLY A 72 0.28 -12.21 1.94
N ALA A 73 -0.12 -12.84 3.05
CA ALA A 73 -1.22 -13.81 3.02
C ALA A 73 -2.53 -13.17 2.55
N PHE A 74 -2.87 -11.95 3.01
CA PHE A 74 -4.08 -11.26 2.57
C PHE A 74 -3.99 -10.76 1.13
N LEU A 75 -2.80 -10.40 0.65
CA LEU A 75 -2.56 -10.14 -0.77
C LEU A 75 -2.86 -11.38 -1.60
N GLY A 76 -2.31 -12.55 -1.21
CA GLY A 76 -2.57 -13.81 -1.89
C GLY A 76 -4.02 -14.26 -1.80
N ILE A 77 -4.66 -14.17 -0.62
CA ILE A 77 -6.10 -14.46 -0.47
C ILE A 77 -6.93 -13.61 -1.44
N GLY A 78 -6.58 -12.33 -1.60
CA GLY A 78 -7.25 -11.45 -2.56
C GLY A 78 -7.06 -11.90 -4.01
N ALA A 79 -5.85 -12.34 -4.38
CA ALA A 79 -5.56 -12.87 -5.69
C ALA A 79 -6.35 -14.16 -5.97
N TYR A 80 -6.37 -15.10 -5.03
CA TYR A 80 -7.17 -16.32 -5.13
C TYR A 80 -8.67 -16.04 -5.17
N ALA A 81 -9.17 -15.17 -4.30
CA ALA A 81 -10.59 -14.81 -4.28
C ALA A 81 -11.04 -14.14 -5.59
N PHE A 82 -10.17 -13.33 -6.22
CA PHE A 82 -10.41 -12.78 -7.54
C PHE A 82 -10.56 -13.88 -8.59
N GLY A 83 -9.57 -14.80 -8.67
CA GLY A 83 -9.59 -15.90 -9.63
C GLY A 83 -10.77 -16.86 -9.43
N ILE A 84 -11.03 -17.29 -8.19
CA ILE A 84 -12.15 -18.17 -7.87
C ILE A 84 -13.50 -17.52 -8.23
N THR A 85 -13.67 -16.24 -7.90
CA THR A 85 -14.90 -15.50 -8.25
C THR A 85 -15.10 -15.46 -9.77
N GLN A 86 -14.02 -15.30 -10.55
CA GLN A 86 -14.05 -15.29 -12.00
C GLN A 86 -14.43 -16.66 -12.58
N PHE A 87 -13.93 -17.75 -12.01
CA PHE A 87 -14.15 -19.10 -12.54
C PHE A 87 -15.50 -19.67 -12.10
N GLU A 88 -15.89 -19.46 -10.85
CA GLU A 88 -17.05 -20.14 -10.24
C GLU A 88 -18.34 -19.33 -10.27
N LEU A 89 -18.25 -17.97 -10.16
CA LEU A 89 -19.46 -17.15 -10.07
C LEU A 89 -19.79 -16.46 -11.39
N ALA A 90 -18.93 -15.59 -11.87
CA ALA A 90 -19.12 -14.89 -13.13
C ALA A 90 -17.83 -14.24 -13.61
N ALA A 91 -17.61 -14.26 -14.92
CA ALA A 91 -16.51 -13.55 -15.58
C ALA A 91 -16.79 -12.03 -15.64
N ASN A 92 -16.96 -11.40 -14.48
CA ASN A 92 -17.22 -9.97 -14.34
C ASN A 92 -16.15 -9.33 -13.45
N LEU A 93 -15.47 -8.31 -13.97
CA LEU A 93 -14.36 -7.63 -13.28
C LEU A 93 -14.77 -7.08 -11.92
N TRP A 94 -15.91 -6.40 -11.87
CA TRP A 94 -16.36 -5.73 -10.64
C TRP A 94 -16.74 -6.72 -9.56
N LEU A 95 -17.37 -7.84 -9.95
CA LEU A 95 -17.71 -8.92 -9.02
C LEU A 95 -16.45 -9.60 -8.50
N ALA A 96 -15.48 -9.86 -9.37
CA ALA A 96 -14.21 -10.49 -8.98
C ALA A 96 -13.39 -9.58 -8.04
N LEU A 97 -13.31 -8.26 -8.31
CA LEU A 97 -12.66 -7.31 -7.39
C LEU A 97 -13.43 -7.17 -6.07
N ALA A 98 -14.76 -7.13 -6.12
CA ALA A 98 -15.57 -7.12 -4.89
C ALA A 98 -15.35 -8.41 -4.08
N GLY A 99 -15.29 -9.57 -4.72
CA GLY A 99 -14.95 -10.85 -4.09
C GLY A 99 -13.58 -10.80 -3.41
N ALA A 100 -12.55 -10.30 -4.10
CA ALA A 100 -11.22 -10.12 -3.52
C ALA A 100 -11.25 -9.24 -2.26
N VAL A 101 -11.93 -8.10 -2.30
CA VAL A 101 -12.02 -7.16 -1.17
C VAL A 101 -12.86 -7.74 -0.02
N VAL A 102 -14.03 -8.32 -0.31
CA VAL A 102 -14.95 -8.82 0.71
C VAL A 102 -14.38 -10.04 1.43
N VAL A 103 -13.86 -11.02 0.68
CA VAL A 103 -13.27 -12.25 1.27
C VAL A 103 -12.10 -11.89 2.17
N THR A 104 -11.20 -11.01 1.72
CA THR A 104 -10.06 -10.57 2.54
C THR A 104 -10.49 -9.72 3.73
N ALA A 105 -11.52 -8.88 3.59
CA ALA A 105 -12.08 -8.12 4.70
C ALA A 105 -12.69 -9.03 5.77
N VAL A 106 -13.46 -10.05 5.36
CA VAL A 106 -14.10 -11.00 6.29
C VAL A 106 -13.04 -11.82 7.01
N LEU A 107 -12.10 -12.45 6.28
CA LEU A 107 -11.03 -13.23 6.89
C LEU A 107 -10.11 -12.35 7.74
N GLY A 108 -9.77 -11.16 7.27
CA GLY A 108 -9.01 -10.18 8.04
C GLY A 108 -9.73 -9.74 9.30
N GLY A 109 -11.05 -9.55 9.25
CA GLY A 109 -11.89 -9.22 10.41
C GLY A 109 -11.93 -10.34 11.45
N LEU A 110 -12.02 -11.60 11.02
CA LEU A 110 -11.95 -12.77 11.89
C LEU A 110 -10.57 -12.87 12.57
N VAL A 111 -9.50 -12.72 11.80
CA VAL A 111 -8.13 -12.69 12.34
C VAL A 111 -7.96 -11.52 13.31
N ALA A 112 -8.42 -10.33 12.95
CA ALA A 112 -8.36 -9.14 13.79
C ALA A 112 -9.07 -9.34 15.13
N ALA A 113 -10.20 -10.04 15.17
CA ALA A 113 -10.92 -10.35 16.40
C ALA A 113 -10.05 -11.16 17.39
N VAL A 114 -9.18 -12.01 16.87
CA VAL A 114 -8.27 -12.82 17.69
C VAL A 114 -7.04 -12.03 18.14
N ILE A 115 -6.45 -11.19 17.27
CA ILE A 115 -5.12 -10.60 17.51
C ILE A 115 -5.15 -9.17 18.04
N SER A 116 -6.27 -8.41 17.88
CA SER A 116 -6.31 -6.96 18.16
C SER A 116 -6.10 -6.59 19.64
N HIS A 117 -6.20 -7.54 20.55
CA HIS A 117 -5.89 -7.32 21.97
C HIS A 117 -4.39 -7.41 22.28
N ARG A 118 -3.57 -7.85 21.33
CA ARG A 118 -2.09 -7.94 21.47
C ARG A 118 -1.39 -6.71 20.92
N ARG A 119 -0.10 -6.57 21.22
CA ARG A 119 0.74 -5.42 20.81
C ARG A 119 2.18 -5.86 20.55
N GLY A 120 2.91 -4.98 19.84
CA GLY A 120 4.34 -5.13 19.61
C GLY A 120 4.70 -6.47 19.00
N ILE A 121 5.70 -7.12 19.58
CA ILE A 121 6.24 -8.37 19.04
C ILE A 121 5.22 -9.53 19.07
N TYR A 122 4.34 -9.58 20.06
CA TYR A 122 3.32 -10.63 20.15
C TYR A 122 2.30 -10.52 19.02
N PHE A 123 1.93 -9.27 18.63
CA PHE A 123 1.08 -9.04 17.48
C PHE A 123 1.77 -9.48 16.19
N ALA A 124 3.05 -9.13 16.01
CA ALA A 124 3.84 -9.54 14.85
C ALA A 124 3.93 -11.06 14.70
N LEU A 125 4.28 -11.76 15.80
CA LEU A 125 4.40 -13.23 15.79
C LEU A 125 3.06 -13.92 15.49
N MET A 126 1.94 -13.41 16.04
CA MET A 126 0.61 -13.95 15.73
C MET A 126 0.25 -13.77 14.25
N THR A 127 0.58 -12.63 13.65
CA THR A 127 0.33 -12.41 12.20
C THR A 127 1.15 -13.35 11.33
N ILE A 128 2.39 -13.66 11.72
CA ILE A 128 3.22 -14.68 11.04
C ILE A 128 2.57 -16.05 11.14
N ALA A 129 2.19 -16.47 12.34
CA ALA A 129 1.60 -17.80 12.57
C ALA A 129 0.33 -18.00 11.74
N ILE A 130 -0.56 -16.99 11.73
CA ILE A 130 -1.82 -17.05 10.97
C ILE A 130 -1.54 -17.02 9.45
N ALA A 131 -0.57 -16.23 8.99
CA ALA A 131 -0.18 -16.23 7.59
C ALA A 131 0.33 -17.59 7.13
N GLN A 132 1.09 -18.31 7.98
CA GLN A 132 1.55 -19.68 7.68
C GLN A 132 0.40 -20.68 7.62
N ILE A 133 -0.65 -20.49 8.41
CA ILE A 133 -1.86 -21.33 8.33
C ILE A 133 -2.53 -21.11 6.95
N PHE A 134 -2.73 -19.86 6.52
CA PHE A 134 -3.31 -19.57 5.21
C PHE A 134 -2.44 -20.10 4.07
N PHE A 135 -1.12 -19.93 4.15
CA PHE A 135 -0.18 -20.49 3.19
C PHE A 135 -0.30 -22.01 3.10
N PHE A 136 -0.31 -22.71 4.25
CA PHE A 136 -0.46 -24.16 4.29
C PHE A 136 -1.79 -24.63 3.72
N VAL A 137 -2.90 -23.99 4.10
CA VAL A 137 -4.22 -24.31 3.55
C VAL A 137 -4.22 -24.14 2.03
N ALA A 138 -3.71 -23.01 1.53
CA ALA A 138 -3.65 -22.77 0.09
C ALA A 138 -2.76 -23.79 -0.63
N SER A 139 -1.65 -24.25 -0.05
CA SER A 139 -0.77 -25.26 -0.66
C SER A 139 -1.38 -26.66 -0.75
N LYS A 140 -2.31 -26.98 0.15
CA LYS A 140 -2.91 -28.34 0.23
C LYS A 140 -4.29 -28.45 -0.37
N TRP A 141 -4.96 -27.34 -0.59
CA TRP A 141 -6.33 -27.33 -1.15
C TRP A 141 -6.30 -27.28 -2.69
N THR A 142 -5.75 -28.33 -3.29
CA THR A 142 -5.51 -28.41 -4.73
C THR A 142 -6.75 -28.17 -5.58
N ASP A 143 -7.92 -28.65 -5.14
CA ASP A 143 -9.18 -28.54 -5.91
C ASP A 143 -9.68 -27.08 -6.07
N VAL A 144 -9.28 -26.18 -5.16
CA VAL A 144 -9.78 -24.81 -5.17
C VAL A 144 -8.67 -23.80 -5.51
N THR A 145 -7.47 -24.02 -4.98
CA THR A 145 -6.35 -23.07 -5.16
C THR A 145 -5.33 -23.50 -6.22
N GLY A 146 -5.46 -24.72 -6.77
CA GLY A 146 -4.45 -25.32 -7.63
C GLY A 146 -3.19 -25.80 -6.87
N GLY A 147 -3.18 -25.71 -5.53
CA GLY A 147 -2.07 -26.15 -4.69
C GLY A 147 -0.78 -25.33 -4.91
N GLU A 148 0.34 -26.04 -5.14
CA GLU A 148 1.66 -25.41 -5.32
C GLU A 148 1.80 -24.67 -6.66
N ASP A 149 1.05 -25.10 -7.68
CA ASP A 149 1.04 -24.45 -9.01
C ASP A 149 0.23 -23.15 -9.01
N GLY A 150 -0.72 -23.00 -8.09
CA GLY A 150 -1.62 -21.86 -8.01
C GLY A 150 -2.74 -21.89 -9.06
N LEU A 151 -3.53 -20.83 -9.10
CA LEU A 151 -4.56 -20.64 -10.13
C LEU A 151 -3.95 -19.95 -11.34
N LEU A 152 -3.97 -20.65 -12.48
CA LEU A 152 -3.46 -20.16 -13.76
C LEU A 152 -4.62 -19.70 -14.67
N ASN A 153 -4.29 -18.98 -15.74
CA ASN A 153 -5.23 -18.52 -16.77
C ASN A 153 -6.34 -17.57 -16.22
N ILE A 154 -6.03 -16.79 -15.23
CA ILE A 154 -6.91 -15.69 -14.79
C ILE A 154 -6.95 -14.65 -15.91
N ALA A 155 -8.14 -14.48 -16.54
CA ALA A 155 -8.26 -13.57 -17.68
C ALA A 155 -8.28 -12.09 -17.23
N ARG A 156 -7.73 -11.22 -18.08
CA ARG A 156 -7.92 -9.77 -17.97
C ARG A 156 -9.32 -9.42 -18.45
N LEU A 157 -10.26 -9.38 -17.50
CA LEU A 157 -11.65 -9.08 -17.81
C LEU A 157 -11.82 -7.63 -18.28
N PRO A 158 -12.73 -7.37 -19.23
CA PRO A 158 -13.06 -6.00 -19.62
C PRO A 158 -13.71 -5.24 -18.44
N ALA A 159 -13.44 -3.95 -18.37
CA ALA A 159 -14.15 -3.07 -17.44
C ALA A 159 -15.48 -2.63 -18.06
N ASP A 160 -16.53 -3.38 -17.76
CA ASP A 160 -17.88 -3.10 -18.26
C ASP A 160 -18.57 -2.09 -17.34
N PHE A 161 -18.74 -0.88 -17.83
CA PHE A 161 -19.63 0.12 -17.26
C PHE A 161 -20.92 0.11 -18.08
N ALA A 162 -21.98 -0.43 -17.60
CA ALA A 162 -23.33 -0.52 -18.19
C ALA A 162 -23.57 0.02 -19.62
N VAL A 163 -22.82 1.02 -20.08
CA VAL A 163 -22.94 1.70 -21.39
C VAL A 163 -21.66 1.58 -22.22
N VAL A 164 -20.50 1.42 -21.60
CA VAL A 164 -19.18 1.40 -22.28
C VAL A 164 -18.34 0.28 -21.68
N SER A 165 -17.78 -0.58 -22.53
CA SER A 165 -16.83 -1.61 -22.14
C SER A 165 -15.41 -1.21 -22.57
N PHE A 166 -14.46 -1.20 -21.62
CA PHE A 166 -13.05 -0.98 -21.89
C PHE A 166 -12.29 -2.30 -21.81
N SER A 167 -11.62 -2.67 -22.91
CA SER A 167 -10.73 -3.83 -22.91
C SER A 167 -9.48 -3.54 -22.08
N LEU A 168 -9.14 -4.43 -21.13
CA LEU A 168 -7.92 -4.36 -20.30
C LEU A 168 -6.82 -5.30 -20.82
N GLN A 169 -6.90 -5.72 -22.07
CA GLN A 169 -5.93 -6.63 -22.70
C GLN A 169 -4.55 -5.99 -22.87
N SER A 170 -4.49 -4.68 -23.18
CA SER A 170 -3.22 -3.98 -23.31
C SER A 170 -2.65 -3.60 -21.94
N ASN A 171 -1.32 -3.62 -21.82
CA ASN A 171 -0.63 -3.20 -20.60
C ASN A 171 -0.90 -1.73 -20.26
N GLU A 172 -1.10 -0.87 -21.24
CA GLU A 172 -1.46 0.53 -21.03
C GLU A 172 -2.85 0.68 -20.40
N ALA A 173 -3.87 -0.04 -20.93
CA ALA A 173 -5.21 0.01 -20.37
C ALA A 173 -5.24 -0.53 -18.94
N LEU A 174 -4.53 -1.65 -18.69
CA LEU A 174 -4.37 -2.21 -17.34
C LEU A 174 -3.66 -1.24 -16.41
N TYR A 175 -2.60 -0.55 -16.90
CA TYR A 175 -1.90 0.47 -16.14
C TYR A 175 -2.83 1.59 -15.68
N TYR A 176 -3.59 2.19 -16.61
CA TYR A 176 -4.50 3.27 -16.26
C TYR A 176 -5.66 2.83 -15.36
N PHE A 177 -6.07 1.56 -15.46
CA PHE A 177 -7.03 0.99 -14.53
C PHE A 177 -6.43 0.88 -13.11
N CYS A 178 -5.22 0.33 -12.97
CA CYS A 178 -4.50 0.29 -11.69
C CYS A 178 -4.21 1.71 -11.14
N PHE A 179 -3.90 2.65 -12.04
CA PHE A 179 -3.71 4.05 -11.67
C PHE A 179 -5.00 4.69 -11.13
N ALA A 180 -6.14 4.42 -11.75
CA ALA A 180 -7.44 4.88 -11.22
C ALA A 180 -7.72 4.30 -9.84
N ALA A 181 -7.48 3.00 -9.62
CA ALA A 181 -7.60 2.36 -8.32
C ALA A 181 -6.65 3.00 -7.27
N TYR A 182 -5.40 3.28 -7.66
CA TYR A 182 -4.42 3.98 -6.83
C TYR A 182 -4.92 5.38 -6.43
N VAL A 183 -5.39 6.18 -7.38
CA VAL A 183 -5.90 7.54 -7.12
C VAL A 183 -7.06 7.50 -6.12
N LEU A 184 -8.03 6.62 -6.36
CA LEU A 184 -9.19 6.45 -5.47
C LEU A 184 -8.75 6.02 -4.06
N LEU A 185 -7.81 5.07 -3.96
CA LEU A 185 -7.29 4.61 -2.69
C LEU A 185 -6.53 5.71 -1.93
N VAL A 186 -5.67 6.46 -2.62
CA VAL A 186 -4.92 7.57 -2.00
C VAL A 186 -5.87 8.62 -1.47
N LEU A 187 -6.91 9.01 -2.23
CA LEU A 187 -7.92 9.97 -1.78
C LEU A 187 -8.68 9.43 -0.56
N PHE A 188 -9.07 8.16 -0.58
CA PHE A 188 -9.74 7.51 0.53
C PHE A 188 -8.88 7.47 1.79
N LEU A 189 -7.63 6.96 1.69
CA LEU A 189 -6.71 6.86 2.81
C LEU A 189 -6.31 8.23 3.36
N TRP A 190 -6.04 9.19 2.47
CA TRP A 190 -5.76 10.56 2.89
C TRP A 190 -6.91 11.15 3.72
N ARG A 191 -8.14 10.95 3.23
CA ARG A 191 -9.32 11.36 3.98
C ARG A 191 -9.41 10.66 5.31
N LEU A 192 -9.25 9.33 5.32
CA LEU A 192 -9.34 8.49 6.51
C LEU A 192 -8.38 8.95 7.62
N VAL A 193 -7.11 9.15 7.30
CA VAL A 193 -6.09 9.51 8.31
C VAL A 193 -6.27 10.91 8.88
N HIS A 194 -7.01 11.79 8.20
CA HIS A 194 -7.33 13.14 8.67
C HIS A 194 -8.69 13.25 9.38
N THR A 195 -9.46 12.15 9.48
CA THR A 195 -10.71 12.09 10.25
C THR A 195 -10.43 11.97 11.77
N PRO A 196 -11.46 12.12 12.62
CA PRO A 196 -11.35 11.76 14.04
C PRO A 196 -10.85 10.33 14.25
N PHE A 197 -11.30 9.37 13.43
CA PHE A 197 -10.81 7.99 13.45
C PHE A 197 -9.29 7.93 13.23
N GLY A 198 -8.77 8.61 12.20
CA GLY A 198 -7.34 8.66 11.91
C GLY A 198 -6.51 9.26 13.06
N ARG A 199 -7.04 10.26 13.75
CA ARG A 199 -6.38 10.84 14.95
C ARG A 199 -6.33 9.87 16.11
N VAL A 200 -7.38 9.08 16.34
CA VAL A 200 -7.41 8.07 17.41
C VAL A 200 -6.40 6.96 17.14
N ILE A 201 -6.31 6.44 15.90
CA ILE A 201 -5.32 5.40 15.59
C ILE A 201 -3.88 5.89 15.74
N GLN A 202 -3.59 7.15 15.39
CA GLN A 202 -2.28 7.77 15.63
C GLN A 202 -2.00 7.95 17.13
N ALA A 203 -3.00 8.27 17.95
CA ALA A 203 -2.87 8.31 19.39
C ALA A 203 -2.60 6.91 19.98
N ILE A 204 -3.25 5.85 19.46
CA ILE A 204 -2.99 4.45 19.84
C ILE A 204 -1.54 4.07 19.56
N LYS A 205 -0.97 4.49 18.40
CA LYS A 205 0.45 4.29 18.08
C LYS A 205 1.37 4.86 19.16
N GLN A 206 1.05 6.03 19.70
CA GLN A 206 1.87 6.67 20.75
C GLN A 206 1.74 5.98 22.10
N ASN A 207 0.50 5.76 22.56
CA ASN A 207 0.23 5.06 23.82
C ASN A 207 -1.24 4.60 23.88
N ASP A 208 -1.47 3.31 23.65
CA ASP A 208 -2.82 2.74 23.64
C ASP A 208 -3.47 2.69 25.03
N GLN A 209 -2.69 2.60 26.13
CA GLN A 209 -3.23 2.68 27.49
C GLN A 209 -3.81 4.05 27.79
N ARG A 210 -3.12 5.14 27.39
CA ARG A 210 -3.65 6.50 27.56
C ARG A 210 -4.95 6.69 26.79
N VAL A 211 -5.03 6.16 25.57
CA VAL A 211 -6.26 6.22 24.75
C VAL A 211 -7.40 5.47 25.41
N ALA A 212 -7.13 4.30 26.02
CA ALA A 212 -8.12 3.54 26.77
C ALA A 212 -8.62 4.31 28.01
N PHE A 213 -7.74 5.00 28.74
CA PHE A 213 -8.15 5.84 29.88
C PHE A 213 -9.01 7.06 29.50
N LEU A 214 -8.91 7.52 28.23
CA LEU A 214 -9.80 8.53 27.67
C LEU A 214 -11.17 7.99 27.25
N GLY A 215 -11.44 6.69 27.47
CA GLY A 215 -12.73 6.06 27.20
C GLY A 215 -12.87 5.49 25.77
N TYR A 216 -11.82 5.50 24.94
CA TYR A 216 -11.87 4.90 23.61
C TYR A 216 -11.69 3.39 23.67
N ASN A 217 -12.49 2.65 22.90
CA ASN A 217 -12.33 1.20 22.75
C ASN A 217 -11.18 0.86 21.80
N VAL A 218 -9.95 0.77 22.33
CA VAL A 218 -8.73 0.50 21.57
C VAL A 218 -8.82 -0.78 20.73
N PHE A 219 -9.48 -1.84 21.26
CA PHE A 219 -9.68 -3.08 20.55
C PHE A 219 -10.45 -2.86 19.24
N LEU A 220 -11.57 -2.14 19.30
CA LEU A 220 -12.42 -1.88 18.13
C LEU A 220 -11.66 -1.08 17.07
N TYR A 221 -10.89 -0.06 17.47
CA TYR A 221 -10.08 0.72 16.52
C TYR A 221 -9.03 -0.14 15.83
N LYS A 222 -8.30 -0.98 16.57
CA LYS A 222 -7.31 -1.92 16.01
C LYS A 222 -7.98 -2.93 15.09
N TRP A 223 -9.13 -3.47 15.48
CA TRP A 223 -9.92 -4.40 14.68
C TRP A 223 -10.34 -3.79 13.35
N VAL A 224 -10.93 -2.60 13.36
CA VAL A 224 -11.35 -1.89 12.13
C VAL A 224 -10.17 -1.58 11.22
N VAL A 225 -9.06 -1.07 11.77
CA VAL A 225 -7.88 -0.73 10.96
C VAL A 225 -7.27 -1.97 10.32
N PHE A 226 -7.18 -3.08 11.05
CA PHE A 226 -6.64 -4.33 10.51
C PHE A 226 -7.54 -4.87 9.39
N THR A 227 -8.85 -4.93 9.62
CA THR A 227 -9.83 -5.36 8.62
C THR A 227 -9.76 -4.51 7.36
N LEU A 228 -9.67 -3.19 7.52
CA LEU A 228 -9.56 -2.25 6.40
C LEU A 228 -8.24 -2.44 5.63
N SER A 229 -7.13 -2.63 6.35
CA SER A 229 -5.83 -2.92 5.73
C SER A 229 -5.86 -4.22 4.94
N CYS A 230 -6.51 -5.28 5.46
CA CYS A 230 -6.73 -6.53 4.74
C CYS A 230 -7.60 -6.35 3.50
N ALA A 231 -8.68 -5.57 3.59
CA ALA A 231 -9.54 -5.25 2.45
C ALA A 231 -8.78 -4.57 1.30
N ILE A 232 -7.91 -3.60 1.64
CA ILE A 232 -7.06 -2.92 0.66
C ILE A 232 -5.99 -3.88 0.10
N SER A 233 -5.41 -4.75 0.94
CA SER A 233 -4.49 -5.80 0.49
C SER A 233 -5.19 -6.77 -0.46
N GLY A 234 -6.47 -7.07 -0.23
CA GLY A 234 -7.29 -7.87 -1.13
C GLY A 234 -7.53 -7.20 -2.48
N LEU A 235 -7.78 -5.89 -2.49
CA LEU A 235 -7.85 -5.11 -3.74
C LEU A 235 -6.53 -5.20 -4.51
N ALA A 236 -5.41 -4.99 -3.83
CA ALA A 236 -4.08 -5.13 -4.43
C ALA A 236 -3.85 -6.56 -4.97
N GLY A 237 -4.32 -7.58 -4.24
CA GLY A 237 -4.27 -8.99 -4.64
C GLY A 237 -5.08 -9.29 -5.91
N GLY A 238 -6.29 -8.76 -6.01
CA GLY A 238 -7.11 -8.88 -7.23
C GLY A 238 -6.46 -8.20 -8.45
N LEU A 239 -5.89 -6.99 -8.27
CA LEU A 239 -5.13 -6.31 -9.32
C LEU A 239 -3.86 -7.07 -9.69
N PHE A 240 -3.18 -7.68 -8.71
CA PHE A 240 -2.02 -8.53 -8.93
C PHE A 240 -2.39 -9.77 -9.77
N ALA A 241 -3.47 -10.46 -9.41
CA ALA A 241 -3.94 -11.64 -10.14
C ALA A 241 -4.28 -11.32 -11.60
N MET A 242 -4.90 -10.17 -11.84
CA MET A 242 -5.20 -9.70 -13.19
C MET A 242 -3.92 -9.30 -13.96
N ALA A 243 -2.93 -8.70 -13.28
CA ALA A 243 -1.68 -8.30 -13.90
C ALA A 243 -0.81 -9.51 -14.28
N GLN A 244 -0.71 -10.50 -13.39
CA GLN A 244 0.08 -11.72 -13.57
C GLN A 244 -0.66 -12.84 -14.29
N GLU A 245 -1.95 -12.64 -14.59
CA GLU A 245 -2.84 -13.66 -15.19
C GLU A 245 -2.85 -14.98 -14.38
N GLY A 246 -2.62 -14.84 -13.06
CA GLY A 246 -2.53 -15.95 -12.13
C GLY A 246 -2.48 -15.55 -10.68
N ALA A 247 -2.81 -16.49 -9.78
CA ALA A 247 -2.67 -16.37 -8.35
C ALA A 247 -1.71 -17.46 -7.84
N TYR A 248 -0.55 -17.04 -7.34
CA TYR A 248 0.53 -17.93 -6.94
C TYR A 248 0.69 -17.96 -5.43
N ILE A 249 0.90 -19.16 -4.89
CA ILE A 249 1.06 -19.36 -3.45
C ILE A 249 2.28 -18.60 -2.88
N GLN A 250 3.34 -18.43 -3.69
CA GLN A 250 4.57 -17.77 -3.27
C GLN A 250 4.33 -16.35 -2.73
N ILE A 251 3.31 -15.63 -3.24
CA ILE A 251 3.00 -14.27 -2.79
C ILE A 251 2.49 -14.23 -1.34
N MET A 252 1.95 -15.36 -0.83
CA MET A 252 1.52 -15.49 0.55
C MET A 252 2.70 -15.71 1.51
N SER A 253 3.92 -15.92 0.99
CA SER A 253 5.09 -16.22 1.81
C SER A 253 5.47 -15.06 2.74
N LEU A 254 6.14 -15.40 3.83
CA LEU A 254 6.68 -14.43 4.79
C LEU A 254 7.64 -13.44 4.14
N GLN A 255 8.37 -13.87 3.10
CA GLN A 255 9.33 -13.04 2.38
C GLN A 255 8.65 -11.80 1.76
N TRP A 256 7.52 -11.95 1.10
CA TRP A 256 6.80 -10.84 0.48
C TRP A 256 6.18 -9.89 1.50
N SER A 257 5.69 -10.43 2.64
CA SER A 257 5.27 -9.59 3.77
C SER A 257 6.44 -8.76 4.30
N GLY A 258 7.63 -9.36 4.42
CA GLY A 258 8.85 -8.69 4.86
C GLY A 258 9.29 -7.59 3.90
N ILE A 259 9.31 -7.87 2.58
CA ILE A 259 9.66 -6.89 1.54
C ILE A 259 8.69 -5.69 1.59
N ALA A 260 7.39 -5.91 1.76
CA ALA A 260 6.44 -4.81 1.88
C ALA A 260 6.72 -3.90 3.09
N ILE A 261 7.06 -4.49 4.24
CA ILE A 261 7.47 -3.73 5.42
C ILE A 261 8.76 -2.96 5.15
N LEU A 262 9.75 -3.57 4.48
CA LEU A 262 11.00 -2.91 4.10
C LEU A 262 10.72 -1.70 3.20
N MET A 263 9.86 -1.83 2.18
CA MET A 263 9.45 -0.72 1.31
C MET A 263 8.85 0.43 2.12
N VAL A 264 7.95 0.12 3.07
CA VAL A 264 7.34 1.13 3.94
C VAL A 264 8.37 1.83 4.82
N LEU A 265 9.31 1.07 5.42
CA LEU A 265 10.33 1.60 6.32
C LEU A 265 11.37 2.46 5.58
N ILE A 266 11.89 1.96 4.45
CA ILE A 266 12.88 2.70 3.63
C ILE A 266 12.30 4.04 3.19
N GLY A 267 11.07 4.03 2.71
CA GLY A 267 10.41 5.25 2.28
C GLY A 267 10.10 6.23 3.40
N GLY A 268 10.06 5.76 4.66
CA GLY A 268 9.73 6.60 5.82
C GLY A 268 8.24 6.67 6.10
N GLY A 269 7.52 5.55 5.97
CA GLY A 269 6.09 5.44 6.25
C GLY A 269 5.69 5.77 7.68
N PHE A 270 6.62 5.75 8.64
CA PHE A 270 6.37 6.19 10.01
C PHE A 270 6.19 7.71 10.16
N VAL A 271 6.73 8.49 9.23
CA VAL A 271 6.82 9.94 9.30
C VAL A 271 5.95 10.60 8.23
N SER A 272 5.80 9.95 7.06
CA SER A 272 5.11 10.52 5.92
C SER A 272 4.11 9.55 5.31
N PHE A 273 2.95 10.09 4.89
CA PHE A 273 1.98 9.35 4.08
C PHE A 273 2.58 8.83 2.77
N TRP A 274 3.48 9.61 2.17
CA TRP A 274 4.12 9.32 0.88
C TRP A 274 5.32 8.36 0.97
N GLY A 275 5.75 8.07 2.20
CA GLY A 275 6.86 7.14 2.42
C GLY A 275 6.73 5.83 1.65
N PRO A 276 5.63 5.07 1.77
CA PRO A 276 5.46 3.81 1.06
C PRO A 276 5.60 3.92 -0.46
N VAL A 277 5.09 5.02 -1.04
CA VAL A 277 5.19 5.28 -2.48
C VAL A 277 6.65 5.39 -2.92
N VAL A 278 7.43 6.20 -2.19
CA VAL A 278 8.88 6.37 -2.45
C VAL A 278 9.64 5.06 -2.21
N GLY A 279 9.28 4.33 -1.16
CA GLY A 279 9.92 3.05 -0.84
C GLY A 279 9.71 1.97 -1.90
N VAL A 280 8.49 1.88 -2.46
CA VAL A 280 8.19 0.96 -3.58
C VAL A 280 8.97 1.37 -4.83
N LEU A 281 8.96 2.64 -5.20
CA LEU A 281 9.73 3.12 -6.36
C LEU A 281 11.21 2.78 -6.22
N LEU A 282 11.80 3.04 -5.03
CA LEU A 282 13.20 2.72 -4.78
C LEU A 282 13.47 1.23 -4.88
N TYR A 283 12.58 0.39 -4.34
CA TYR A 283 12.73 -1.07 -4.40
C TYR A 283 12.77 -1.55 -5.85
N PHE A 284 11.81 -1.13 -6.69
CA PHE A 284 11.74 -1.59 -8.07
C PHE A 284 12.90 -1.06 -8.92
N VAL A 285 13.27 0.21 -8.74
CA VAL A 285 14.46 0.77 -9.40
C VAL A 285 15.73 0.03 -8.96
N ALA A 286 15.88 -0.25 -7.66
CA ALA A 286 17.04 -1.01 -7.17
C ALA A 286 17.02 -2.46 -7.71
N ARG A 287 15.86 -3.14 -7.74
CA ARG A 287 15.72 -4.49 -8.30
C ARG A 287 16.17 -4.56 -9.75
N ASP A 288 15.66 -3.64 -10.57
CA ASP A 288 15.89 -3.69 -12.02
C ASP A 288 17.28 -3.16 -12.38
N VAL A 289 17.72 -2.04 -11.79
CA VAL A 289 19.04 -1.46 -12.07
C VAL A 289 20.15 -2.30 -11.46
N LEU A 290 20.08 -2.67 -10.17
CA LEU A 290 21.11 -3.50 -9.56
C LEU A 290 21.08 -4.94 -10.10
N GLY A 291 19.88 -5.48 -10.38
CA GLY A 291 19.72 -6.81 -10.96
C GLY A 291 20.33 -6.96 -12.34
N ALA A 292 20.38 -5.87 -13.12
CA ALA A 292 21.06 -5.86 -14.42
C ALA A 292 22.60 -6.00 -14.30
N TYR A 293 23.18 -5.58 -13.17
CA TYR A 293 24.62 -5.61 -12.94
C TYR A 293 25.08 -6.77 -12.04
N THR A 294 24.22 -7.27 -11.15
CA THR A 294 24.60 -8.32 -10.19
C THR A 294 23.41 -9.17 -9.77
N GLU A 295 23.62 -10.49 -9.72
CA GLU A 295 22.64 -11.46 -9.19
C GLU A 295 22.40 -11.27 -7.69
N THR A 296 23.33 -10.64 -6.98
CA THR A 296 23.26 -10.40 -5.53
C THR A 296 22.59 -9.07 -5.17
N TRP A 297 21.76 -8.50 -6.05
CA TRP A 297 21.09 -7.22 -5.82
C TRP A 297 20.32 -7.13 -4.49
N LEU A 298 19.73 -8.26 -4.04
CA LEU A 298 18.98 -8.33 -2.78
C LEU A 298 19.90 -8.11 -1.56
N LEU A 299 21.16 -8.56 -1.62
CA LEU A 299 22.16 -8.32 -0.57
C LEU A 299 22.46 -6.82 -0.47
N TRP A 300 22.70 -6.16 -1.60
CA TRP A 300 22.97 -4.73 -1.63
C TRP A 300 21.78 -3.90 -1.16
N PHE A 301 20.58 -4.29 -1.57
CA PHE A 301 19.34 -3.66 -1.10
C PHE A 301 19.17 -3.84 0.42
N GLY A 302 19.40 -5.05 0.95
CA GLY A 302 19.36 -5.32 2.39
C GLY A 302 20.42 -4.54 3.17
N LEU A 303 21.65 -4.42 2.64
CA LEU A 303 22.70 -3.62 3.26
C LEU A 303 22.35 -2.14 3.29
N MET A 304 21.82 -1.61 2.19
CA MET A 304 21.28 -0.23 2.13
C MET A 304 20.21 -0.01 3.20
N PHE A 305 19.29 -0.97 3.36
CA PHE A 305 18.25 -0.91 4.38
C PHE A 305 18.84 -0.87 5.79
N VAL A 306 19.79 -1.76 6.12
CA VAL A 306 20.44 -1.79 7.44
C VAL A 306 21.10 -0.45 7.74
N ILE A 307 21.88 0.08 6.79
CA ILE A 307 22.53 1.39 6.92
C ILE A 307 21.51 2.49 7.15
N LEU A 308 20.43 2.51 6.34
CA LEU A 308 19.40 3.55 6.46
C LEU A 308 18.71 3.49 7.82
N VAL A 309 18.30 2.33 8.30
CA VAL A 309 17.63 2.18 9.60
C VAL A 309 18.55 2.51 10.77
N MET A 310 19.86 2.14 10.69
CA MET A 310 20.83 2.48 11.75
C MET A 310 21.08 3.98 11.87
N PHE A 311 21.18 4.70 10.76
CA PHE A 311 21.54 6.12 10.76
C PHE A 311 20.33 7.05 10.68
N LYS A 312 19.22 6.60 10.07
CA LYS A 312 18.01 7.40 9.84
C LYS A 312 16.75 6.53 9.95
N PRO A 313 16.28 6.23 11.17
CA PRO A 313 15.10 5.40 11.38
C PRO A 313 13.82 5.99 10.79
N ASP A 314 13.80 7.30 10.51
CA ASP A 314 12.69 8.00 9.86
C ASP A 314 12.64 7.79 8.34
N GLY A 315 13.57 7.01 7.77
CA GLY A 315 13.64 6.68 6.35
C GLY A 315 13.98 7.88 5.45
N LEU A 316 13.78 7.72 4.15
CA LEU A 316 14.05 8.77 3.15
C LEU A 316 13.19 10.01 3.36
N ALA A 317 11.93 9.85 3.76
CA ALA A 317 11.06 10.99 4.06
C ALA A 317 11.60 11.84 5.23
N GLY A 318 12.22 11.21 6.23
CA GLY A 318 12.90 11.92 7.33
C GLY A 318 14.11 12.71 6.85
N ILE A 319 14.95 12.10 5.98
CA ILE A 319 16.11 12.80 5.37
C ILE A 319 15.65 14.02 4.60
N TRP A 320 14.60 13.88 3.80
CA TRP A 320 14.04 14.98 3.03
C TRP A 320 13.50 16.10 3.94
N GLN A 321 12.78 15.76 5.00
CA GLN A 321 12.28 16.76 5.95
C GLN A 321 13.43 17.51 6.66
N ASP A 322 14.48 16.80 7.05
CA ASP A 322 15.66 17.42 7.68
C ASP A 322 16.39 18.38 6.71
N LEU A 323 16.50 17.97 5.44
CA LEU A 323 17.10 18.80 4.39
C LEU A 323 16.30 20.07 4.17
N MET A 324 14.96 19.95 4.06
CA MET A 324 14.07 21.09 3.87
C MET A 324 14.10 22.04 5.05
N ARG A 325 14.10 21.52 6.29
CA ARG A 325 14.26 22.36 7.51
C ARG A 325 15.57 23.15 7.52
N ARG A 326 16.67 22.54 7.04
CA ARG A 326 17.96 23.24 6.94
C ARG A 326 17.94 24.33 5.88
N LEU A 327 17.27 24.12 4.76
CA LEU A 327 17.12 25.11 3.70
C LEU A 327 16.20 26.25 4.13
N ASP A 328 15.07 25.95 4.77
CA ASP A 328 14.15 26.97 5.32
C ASP A 328 14.80 27.77 6.45
N GLY A 329 15.56 27.12 7.35
CA GLY A 329 16.32 27.80 8.40
C GLY A 329 17.36 28.79 7.84
N ARG A 330 18.01 28.47 6.74
CA ARG A 330 18.91 29.39 6.03
C ARG A 330 18.16 30.52 5.33
N ALA A 331 16.98 30.24 4.75
CA ALA A 331 16.13 31.23 4.13
C ALA A 331 15.50 32.19 5.17
N ALA A 332 15.10 31.66 6.34
CA ALA A 332 14.54 32.46 7.41
C ALA A 332 15.57 33.44 8.02
N THR A 333 16.85 33.03 8.14
CA THR A 333 17.95 33.90 8.58
C THR A 333 18.31 34.96 7.52
N ALA A 334 18.04 34.68 6.23
CA ALA A 334 18.34 35.63 5.15
C ALA A 334 17.21 36.63 4.85
N THR A 335 15.94 36.30 5.13
CA THR A 335 14.78 37.10 4.66
C THR A 335 13.74 37.45 5.74
N GLY A 336 13.83 36.92 6.95
CA GLY A 336 12.84 37.20 8.03
C GLY A 336 11.40 36.76 7.74
N ARG A 337 11.19 35.90 6.72
CA ARG A 337 9.87 35.38 6.31
C ARG A 337 9.78 33.85 6.53
N THR A 338 8.70 33.42 7.18
CA THR A 338 8.34 32.01 7.34
C THR A 338 8.22 31.32 5.97
N GLY A 339 9.06 30.31 5.76
CA GLY A 339 9.22 29.63 4.47
C GLY A 339 7.97 28.94 3.94
N LEU A 340 7.72 29.13 2.67
CA LEU A 340 6.61 28.55 1.89
C LEU A 340 6.66 27.00 1.79
N LEU A 341 7.80 26.38 2.09
CA LEU A 341 8.06 24.95 1.90
C LEU A 341 7.54 24.04 3.01
N ALA A 342 7.25 24.58 4.21
CA ALA A 342 6.65 23.82 5.30
C ALA A 342 5.20 23.34 5.03
N VAL A 343 4.59 23.85 3.96
CA VAL A 343 3.22 23.51 3.54
C VAL A 343 3.15 22.18 2.75
N PHE A 344 4.28 21.69 2.24
CA PHE A 344 4.31 20.50 1.38
C PHE A 344 4.13 19.16 2.12
N TRP A 345 4.39 19.10 3.45
CA TRP A 345 4.54 17.84 4.18
C TRP A 345 3.70 17.69 5.47
N ARG A 346 2.75 18.59 5.72
CA ARG A 346 1.79 18.42 6.81
C ARG A 346 0.53 17.69 6.38
#